data_6e1bb4235505f3b75a4dbb3992da41ad
#
_entry.id   6e1bb4235505f3b75a4dbb3992da41ad
#
_cell.length_a   1.000
_cell.length_b   1.000
_cell.length_c   1.000
_cell.angle_alpha   90.00
_cell.angle_beta   90.00
_cell.angle_gamma   90.00
#
_symmetry.space_group_name_H-M   'P 1'
#
loop_
_entity.id
_entity.type
_entity.pdbx_description
1 polymer ?
#
loop_
_entity_poly.entity_id
_entity_poly.type
_entity_poly.pdbx_seq_one_letter_code
_entity_poly.pdbx_strand_id
1 'polypeptide(L)'
;MKRATTTKSFIENGSVLESSVSIKIKLDDLSGGEVVELLEEHLADMYATSPAESVHALDLDGLKSPEITFFSAWKDSRLLGCVAIKELDTQHAELKSMRTSQFARKSGVASQLLQHVLDTAAVRQYKTISLETGSEDYFKPARNLYEKFGFGYCEPFADYVLDPHSQLMSIELR
;
A
#
# COMPACT_ATOMS: atom_id res chain seq x y z
N MET A 1 -10.94 61.04 -45.36
CA MET A 1 -9.81 60.45 -44.70
C MET A 1 -10.28 59.94 -43.33
N LYS A 2 -10.54 58.61 -43.18
CA LYS A 2 -10.89 58.01 -41.91
C LYS A 2 -9.83 56.94 -41.62
N ARG A 3 -9.08 57.15 -40.55
CA ARG A 3 -8.07 56.16 -40.06
C ARG A 3 -8.76 55.00 -39.42
N ALA A 4 -8.43 53.80 -39.86
CA ALA A 4 -8.83 52.54 -39.20
C ALA A 4 -7.92 52.28 -38.01
N THR A 5 -8.52 52.09 -36.86
CA THR A 5 -7.82 51.69 -35.62
C THR A 5 -7.85 50.16 -35.55
N THR A 6 -6.68 49.55 -35.68
CA THR A 6 -6.50 48.10 -35.53
C THR A 6 -6.42 47.75 -34.06
N THR A 7 -7.42 47.07 -33.56
CA THR A 7 -7.39 46.49 -32.20
C THR A 7 -6.61 45.18 -32.23
N LYS A 8 -5.44 45.16 -31.58
CA LYS A 8 -4.70 43.91 -31.32
C LYS A 8 -5.40 43.17 -30.20
N SER A 9 -5.95 42.00 -30.53
CA SER A 9 -6.38 41.03 -29.52
C SER A 9 -5.14 40.33 -28.95
N PHE A 10 -4.88 40.53 -27.66
CA PHE A 10 -3.95 39.73 -26.90
C PHE A 10 -4.63 38.38 -26.59
N ILE A 11 -4.09 37.31 -27.14
CA ILE A 11 -4.42 35.95 -26.71
C ILE A 11 -3.54 35.69 -25.48
N GLU A 12 -4.12 35.75 -24.28
CA GLU A 12 -3.49 35.22 -23.09
C GLU A 12 -3.50 33.71 -23.21
N ASN A 13 -2.31 33.12 -23.26
CA ASN A 13 -2.11 31.71 -23.10
C ASN A 13 -2.53 31.31 -21.66
N GLY A 14 -3.79 30.92 -21.50
CA GLY A 14 -4.27 30.23 -20.32
C GLY A 14 -3.65 28.84 -20.27
N SER A 15 -2.47 28.70 -19.68
CA SER A 15 -2.01 27.41 -19.21
C SER A 15 -2.96 27.00 -18.11
N VAL A 16 -3.86 26.07 -18.41
CA VAL A 16 -4.58 25.30 -17.40
C VAL A 16 -3.51 24.53 -16.66
N LEU A 17 -3.14 25.01 -15.49
CA LEU A 17 -2.41 24.20 -14.50
C LEU A 17 -3.37 23.07 -14.12
N GLU A 18 -3.26 21.93 -14.80
CA GLU A 18 -3.78 20.69 -14.27
C GLU A 18 -3.09 20.49 -12.91
N SER A 19 -3.80 20.81 -11.84
CA SER A 19 -3.38 20.44 -10.51
C SER A 19 -3.32 18.91 -10.52
N SER A 20 -2.12 18.35 -10.63
CA SER A 20 -1.92 16.92 -10.45
C SER A 20 -2.35 16.58 -9.03
N VAL A 21 -3.59 16.14 -8.88
CA VAL A 21 -4.12 15.72 -7.58
C VAL A 21 -3.30 14.53 -7.13
N SER A 22 -2.42 14.76 -6.17
CA SER A 22 -1.52 13.75 -5.63
C SER A 22 -2.28 12.74 -4.75
N ILE A 23 -1.78 11.50 -4.72
CA ILE A 23 -2.28 10.49 -3.79
C ILE A 23 -1.94 10.93 -2.36
N LYS A 24 -2.95 10.93 -1.48
CA LYS A 24 -2.80 11.26 -0.07
C LYS A 24 -2.85 9.98 0.76
N ILE A 25 -1.78 9.70 1.48
CA ILE A 25 -1.70 8.59 2.45
C ILE A 25 -1.89 9.17 3.85
N LYS A 26 -2.78 8.56 4.63
CA LYS A 26 -3.11 9.01 5.99
C LYS A 26 -3.27 7.84 6.95
N LEU A 27 -3.08 8.10 8.23
CA LEU A 27 -3.53 7.19 9.30
C LEU A 27 -5.04 6.99 9.18
N ASP A 28 -5.48 5.77 9.40
CA ASP A 28 -6.88 5.38 9.29
C ASP A 28 -7.29 4.57 10.53
N ASP A 29 -8.44 4.89 11.08
CA ASP A 29 -8.99 4.24 12.28
C ASP A 29 -9.91 3.05 11.98
N LEU A 30 -10.01 2.67 10.70
CA LEU A 30 -10.84 1.56 10.24
C LEU A 30 -12.36 1.75 10.46
N SER A 31 -12.81 2.99 10.60
CA SER A 31 -14.22 3.33 10.78
C SER A 31 -14.96 3.59 9.46
N GLY A 32 -14.24 3.84 8.36
CA GLY A 32 -14.81 4.13 7.05
C GLY A 32 -15.32 2.89 6.31
N GLY A 33 -16.51 2.95 5.73
CA GLY A 33 -17.13 1.84 5.01
C GLY A 33 -16.29 1.36 3.83
N GLU A 34 -15.70 2.26 3.06
CA GLU A 34 -14.87 1.91 1.89
C GLU A 34 -13.63 1.11 2.27
N VAL A 35 -13.01 1.44 3.41
CA VAL A 35 -11.82 0.72 3.92
C VAL A 35 -12.23 -0.68 4.37
N VAL A 36 -13.36 -0.80 5.07
CA VAL A 36 -13.90 -2.10 5.51
C VAL A 36 -14.21 -3.00 4.30
N GLU A 37 -14.90 -2.47 3.28
CA GLU A 37 -15.19 -3.21 2.05
C GLU A 37 -13.91 -3.69 1.35
N LEU A 38 -12.90 -2.83 1.24
CA LEU A 38 -11.61 -3.18 0.63
C LEU A 38 -10.90 -4.31 1.39
N LEU A 39 -10.97 -4.31 2.71
CA LEU A 39 -10.39 -5.36 3.55
C LEU A 39 -11.17 -6.67 3.47
N GLU A 40 -12.50 -6.61 3.39
CA GLU A 40 -13.35 -7.79 3.17
C GLU A 40 -13.07 -8.44 1.81
N GLU A 41 -12.93 -7.64 0.74
CA GLU A 41 -12.48 -8.13 -0.57
C GLU A 41 -11.10 -8.78 -0.50
N HIS A 42 -10.17 -8.14 0.20
CA HIS A 42 -8.83 -8.69 0.40
C HIS A 42 -8.87 -10.06 1.05
N LEU A 43 -9.60 -10.19 2.14
CA LEU A 43 -9.73 -11.45 2.87
C LEU A 43 -10.41 -12.54 2.03
N ALA A 44 -11.46 -12.18 1.29
CA ALA A 44 -12.14 -13.09 0.37
C ALA A 44 -11.21 -13.62 -0.74
N ASP A 45 -10.38 -12.75 -1.32
CA ASP A 45 -9.39 -13.14 -2.34
C ASP A 45 -8.32 -14.06 -1.74
N MET A 46 -7.87 -13.82 -0.50
CA MET A 46 -6.91 -14.69 0.19
C MET A 46 -7.48 -16.11 0.35
N TYR A 47 -8.72 -16.25 0.82
CA TYR A 47 -9.37 -17.55 0.94
C TYR A 47 -9.69 -18.22 -0.40
N ALA A 48 -9.88 -17.44 -1.47
CA ALA A 48 -10.12 -17.98 -2.81
C ALA A 48 -8.84 -18.48 -3.50
N THR A 49 -7.67 -17.99 -3.08
CA THR A 49 -6.38 -18.23 -3.77
C THR A 49 -5.39 -19.05 -2.96
N SER A 50 -5.66 -19.30 -1.68
CA SER A 50 -4.77 -20.06 -0.78
C SER A 50 -5.58 -20.99 0.11
N PRO A 51 -5.03 -22.15 0.55
CA PRO A 51 -5.65 -22.96 1.58
C PRO A 51 -5.92 -22.16 2.85
N ALA A 52 -7.03 -22.43 3.54
CA ALA A 52 -7.46 -21.64 4.70
C ALA A 52 -6.40 -21.60 5.82
N GLU A 53 -5.69 -22.71 6.03
CA GLU A 53 -4.59 -22.82 7.00
C GLU A 53 -3.36 -21.98 6.66
N SER A 54 -3.21 -21.57 5.38
CA SER A 54 -2.12 -20.72 4.88
C SER A 54 -2.52 -19.25 4.77
N VAL A 55 -3.74 -18.87 5.16
CA VAL A 55 -4.19 -17.48 5.17
C VAL A 55 -3.84 -16.83 6.50
N HIS A 56 -2.91 -15.87 6.46
CA HIS A 56 -2.42 -15.13 7.64
C HIS A 56 -2.89 -13.68 7.69
N ALA A 57 -3.83 -13.29 6.82
CA ALA A 57 -4.41 -11.95 6.83
C ALA A 57 -5.18 -11.70 8.14
N LEU A 58 -4.97 -10.51 8.72
CA LEU A 58 -5.72 -10.08 9.89
C LEU A 58 -7.14 -9.65 9.48
N ASP A 59 -8.10 -10.01 10.30
CA ASP A 59 -9.44 -9.44 10.22
C ASP A 59 -9.48 -8.01 10.78
N LEU A 60 -10.66 -7.37 10.72
CA LEU A 60 -10.83 -5.99 11.15
C LEU A 60 -10.47 -5.78 12.64
N ASP A 61 -10.80 -6.73 13.50
CA ASP A 61 -10.49 -6.65 14.93
C ASP A 61 -8.98 -6.78 15.19
N GLY A 62 -8.32 -7.70 14.49
CA GLY A 62 -6.86 -7.85 14.53
C GLY A 62 -6.13 -6.59 14.06
N LEU A 63 -6.66 -5.89 13.05
CA LEU A 63 -6.10 -4.63 12.56
C LEU A 63 -6.29 -3.43 13.50
N LYS A 64 -7.15 -3.54 14.50
CA LYS A 64 -7.35 -2.52 15.55
C LYS A 64 -6.45 -2.74 16.78
N SER A 65 -5.62 -3.77 16.80
CA SER A 65 -4.68 -4.04 17.88
C SER A 65 -3.68 -2.89 18.08
N PRO A 66 -3.20 -2.64 19.32
CA PRO A 66 -2.29 -1.52 19.62
C PRO A 66 -0.96 -1.55 18.84
N GLU A 67 -0.47 -2.73 18.48
CA GLU A 67 0.77 -2.92 17.70
C GLU A 67 0.59 -2.61 16.21
N ILE A 68 -0.64 -2.35 15.74
CA ILE A 68 -0.95 -2.07 14.36
C ILE A 68 -1.01 -0.57 14.10
N THR A 69 -0.31 -0.12 13.06
CA THR A 69 -0.51 1.20 12.45
C THR A 69 -1.09 0.98 11.07
N PHE A 70 -2.30 1.51 10.82
CA PHE A 70 -3.00 1.31 9.56
C PHE A 70 -3.04 2.61 8.75
N PHE A 71 -2.76 2.49 7.45
CA PHE A 71 -2.79 3.61 6.50
C PHE A 71 -3.74 3.34 5.34
N SER A 72 -4.41 4.38 4.89
CA SER A 72 -5.22 4.38 3.67
C SER A 72 -4.72 5.43 2.68
N ALA A 73 -4.80 5.10 1.38
CA ALA A 73 -4.38 5.96 0.27
C ALA A 73 -5.61 6.46 -0.49
N TRP A 74 -5.68 7.77 -0.71
CA TRP A 74 -6.83 8.45 -1.30
C TRP A 74 -6.41 9.38 -2.43
N LYS A 75 -7.28 9.49 -3.43
CA LYS A 75 -7.26 10.56 -4.41
C LYS A 75 -8.62 11.22 -4.42
N ASP A 76 -8.68 12.51 -4.08
CA ASP A 76 -9.93 13.20 -3.76
C ASP A 76 -10.69 12.46 -2.64
N SER A 77 -11.92 12.05 -2.87
CA SER A 77 -12.72 11.25 -1.92
C SER A 77 -12.71 9.74 -2.20
N ARG A 78 -11.85 9.27 -3.11
CA ARG A 78 -11.84 7.88 -3.57
C ARG A 78 -10.70 7.10 -2.93
N LEU A 79 -11.03 5.99 -2.27
CA LEU A 79 -10.06 5.06 -1.70
C LEU A 79 -9.31 4.31 -2.80
N LEU A 80 -7.97 4.35 -2.77
CA LEU A 80 -7.10 3.69 -3.75
C LEU A 80 -6.44 2.43 -3.21
N GLY A 81 -6.21 2.36 -1.91
CA GLY A 81 -5.56 1.22 -1.29
C GLY A 81 -5.30 1.43 0.20
N CYS A 82 -4.71 0.42 0.81
CA CYS A 82 -4.36 0.42 2.23
C CYS A 82 -3.11 -0.42 2.49
N VAL A 83 -2.52 -0.24 3.68
CA VAL A 83 -1.43 -1.03 4.21
C VAL A 83 -1.37 -0.91 5.73
N ALA A 84 -0.92 -1.95 6.41
CA ALA A 84 -0.67 -1.94 7.85
C ALA A 84 0.81 -2.23 8.15
N ILE A 85 1.27 -1.66 9.26
CA ILE A 85 2.53 -2.01 9.91
C ILE A 85 2.19 -2.63 11.26
N LYS A 86 2.66 -3.85 11.49
CA LYS A 86 2.60 -4.50 12.81
C LYS A 86 3.97 -4.43 13.47
N GLU A 87 4.06 -3.79 14.62
CA GLU A 87 5.27 -3.83 15.44
C GLU A 87 5.43 -5.23 16.05
N LEU A 88 6.53 -5.90 15.74
CA LEU A 88 6.89 -7.20 16.33
C LEU A 88 7.74 -7.00 17.59
N ASP A 89 8.67 -6.06 17.51
CA ASP A 89 9.47 -5.56 18.62
C ASP A 89 10.01 -4.15 18.28
N THR A 90 10.87 -3.60 19.11
CA THR A 90 11.39 -2.23 18.95
C THR A 90 12.26 -2.01 17.71
N GLN A 91 12.71 -3.07 17.04
CA GLN A 91 13.58 -3.03 15.86
C GLN A 91 13.02 -3.75 14.64
N HIS A 92 11.95 -4.53 14.82
CA HIS A 92 11.38 -5.36 13.77
C HIS A 92 9.88 -5.12 13.63
N ALA A 93 9.44 -4.85 12.42
CA ALA A 93 8.03 -4.71 12.09
C ALA A 93 7.66 -5.56 10.88
N GLU A 94 6.38 -5.84 10.75
CA GLU A 94 5.81 -6.62 9.65
C GLU A 94 4.85 -5.75 8.84
N LEU A 95 5.01 -5.79 7.51
CA LEU A 95 4.05 -5.23 6.57
C LEU A 95 2.88 -6.21 6.43
N LYS A 96 1.66 -5.73 6.63
CA LYS A 96 0.43 -6.53 6.53
C LYS A 96 -0.64 -5.82 5.71
N SER A 97 -1.58 -6.60 5.20
CA SER A 97 -2.83 -6.12 4.59
C SER A 97 -2.62 -5.07 3.50
N MET A 98 -1.54 -5.18 2.70
CA MET A 98 -1.34 -4.29 1.57
C MET A 98 -2.28 -4.67 0.43
N ARG A 99 -3.14 -3.73 0.07
CA ARG A 99 -4.18 -3.92 -0.96
C ARG A 99 -4.35 -2.66 -1.78
N THR A 100 -4.42 -2.82 -3.08
CA THR A 100 -4.83 -1.76 -4.02
C THR A 100 -6.22 -2.06 -4.55
N SER A 101 -7.11 -1.06 -4.58
CA SER A 101 -8.42 -1.17 -5.21
C SER A 101 -8.30 -1.63 -6.66
N GLN A 102 -9.24 -2.41 -7.16
CA GLN A 102 -9.17 -2.98 -8.51
C GLN A 102 -8.98 -1.91 -9.60
N PHE A 103 -9.71 -0.79 -9.50
CA PHE A 103 -9.60 0.31 -10.46
C PHE A 103 -8.30 1.13 -10.35
N ALA A 104 -7.56 1.02 -9.23
CA ALA A 104 -6.31 1.72 -8.99
C ALA A 104 -5.07 0.84 -9.23
N ARG A 105 -5.25 -0.40 -9.67
CA ARG A 105 -4.14 -1.30 -10.01
C ARG A 105 -3.30 -0.73 -11.16
N LYS A 106 -1.99 -0.99 -11.12
CA LYS A 106 -0.99 -0.52 -12.12
C LYS A 106 -0.89 1.01 -12.22
N SER A 107 -1.33 1.75 -11.21
CA SER A 107 -1.25 3.22 -11.14
C SER A 107 -0.18 3.74 -10.18
N GLY A 108 0.64 2.86 -9.62
CA GLY A 108 1.72 3.21 -8.69
C GLY A 108 1.29 3.36 -7.23
N VAL A 109 0.04 3.08 -6.88
CA VAL A 109 -0.48 3.18 -5.50
C VAL A 109 0.26 2.25 -4.55
N ALA A 110 0.46 0.98 -4.93
CA ALA A 110 1.18 0.01 -4.10
C ALA A 110 2.63 0.45 -3.84
N SER A 111 3.31 0.99 -4.85
CA SER A 111 4.67 1.54 -4.69
C SER A 111 4.71 2.71 -3.71
N GLN A 112 3.72 3.61 -3.76
CA GLN A 112 3.65 4.74 -2.83
C GLN A 112 3.32 4.30 -1.41
N LEU A 113 2.43 3.32 -1.23
CA LEU A 113 2.14 2.73 0.07
C LEU A 113 3.37 2.04 0.65
N LEU A 114 4.09 1.26 -0.14
CA LEU A 114 5.31 0.58 0.30
C LEU A 114 6.40 1.58 0.68
N GLN A 115 6.61 2.62 -0.12
CA GLN A 115 7.56 3.68 0.22
C GLN A 115 7.18 4.36 1.53
N HIS A 116 5.89 4.64 1.74
CA HIS A 116 5.39 5.23 2.99
C HIS A 116 5.66 4.34 4.20
N VAL A 117 5.53 3.02 4.06
CA VAL A 117 5.89 2.04 5.10
C VAL A 117 7.38 2.12 5.42
N LEU A 118 8.24 2.14 4.41
CA LEU A 118 9.70 2.21 4.61
C LEU A 118 10.13 3.54 5.25
N ASP A 119 9.53 4.66 4.85
CA ASP A 119 9.78 5.97 5.44
C ASP A 119 9.33 6.01 6.92
N THR A 120 8.16 5.45 7.21
CA THR A 120 7.64 5.33 8.58
C THR A 120 8.55 4.44 9.43
N ALA A 121 9.01 3.33 8.87
CA ALA A 121 9.94 2.42 9.54
C ALA A 121 11.27 3.10 9.88
N ALA A 122 11.80 3.90 8.98
CA ALA A 122 13.02 4.68 9.22
C ALA A 122 12.83 5.70 10.35
N VAL A 123 11.71 6.44 10.36
CA VAL A 123 11.37 7.39 11.43
C VAL A 123 11.24 6.69 12.79
N ARG A 124 10.66 5.49 12.81
CA ARG A 124 10.52 4.67 14.03
C ARG A 124 11.77 3.90 14.41
N GLN A 125 12.83 4.00 13.60
CA GLN A 125 14.12 3.34 13.82
C GLN A 125 14.06 1.81 13.81
N TYR A 126 13.09 1.23 13.10
CA TYR A 126 13.12 -0.20 12.84
C TYR A 126 14.36 -0.56 12.01
N LYS A 127 14.93 -1.73 12.27
CA LYS A 127 16.08 -2.27 11.54
C LYS A 127 15.68 -3.22 10.44
N THR A 128 14.54 -3.89 10.62
CA THR A 128 14.05 -4.91 9.69
C THR A 128 12.56 -4.73 9.46
N ILE A 129 12.15 -4.81 8.20
CA ILE A 129 10.75 -4.98 7.81
C ILE A 129 10.62 -6.34 7.13
N SER A 130 9.71 -7.15 7.62
CA SER A 130 9.38 -8.45 7.04
C SER A 130 7.94 -8.50 6.55
N LEU A 131 7.64 -9.45 5.71
CA LEU A 131 6.29 -9.69 5.22
C LEU A 131 6.08 -11.17 4.87
N GLU A 132 4.84 -11.58 4.86
CA GLU A 132 4.38 -12.84 4.28
C GLU A 132 3.46 -12.53 3.10
N THR A 133 3.59 -13.28 2.03
CA THR A 133 2.73 -13.23 0.84
C THR A 133 2.54 -14.64 0.28
N GLY A 134 1.59 -14.83 -0.63
CA GLY A 134 1.36 -16.12 -1.25
C GLY A 134 2.43 -16.53 -2.27
N SER A 135 2.57 -17.83 -2.47
CA SER A 135 3.48 -18.42 -3.46
C SER A 135 2.84 -18.54 -4.85
N GLU A 136 1.52 -18.54 -4.94
CA GLU A 136 0.76 -18.71 -6.18
C GLU A 136 0.99 -17.55 -7.15
N ASP A 137 0.72 -17.79 -8.44
CA ASP A 137 0.89 -16.79 -9.51
C ASP A 137 0.06 -15.52 -9.29
N TYR A 138 -1.06 -15.62 -8.59
CA TYR A 138 -1.88 -14.48 -8.19
C TYR A 138 -1.07 -13.42 -7.42
N PHE A 139 -0.13 -13.84 -6.58
CA PHE A 139 0.70 -12.95 -5.74
C PHE A 139 2.01 -12.53 -6.40
N LYS A 140 2.31 -13.03 -7.60
CA LYS A 140 3.56 -12.68 -8.29
C LYS A 140 3.77 -11.18 -8.50
N PRO A 141 2.75 -10.40 -8.89
CA PRO A 141 2.92 -8.94 -8.99
C PRO A 141 3.34 -8.28 -7.66
N ALA A 142 2.81 -8.76 -6.54
CA ALA A 142 3.20 -8.27 -5.21
C ALA A 142 4.65 -8.64 -4.88
N ARG A 143 5.06 -9.90 -5.10
CA ARG A 143 6.46 -10.32 -4.91
C ARG A 143 7.43 -9.51 -5.76
N ASN A 144 7.11 -9.29 -7.03
CA ASN A 144 7.94 -8.47 -7.93
C ASN A 144 8.10 -7.03 -7.41
N LEU A 145 7.04 -6.45 -6.84
CA LEU A 145 7.10 -5.14 -6.23
C LEU A 145 8.04 -5.13 -5.02
N TYR A 146 7.90 -6.11 -4.13
CA TYR A 146 8.78 -6.21 -2.95
C TYR A 146 10.24 -6.39 -3.35
N GLU A 147 10.54 -7.27 -4.29
CA GLU A 147 11.89 -7.46 -4.83
C GLU A 147 12.46 -6.15 -5.41
N LYS A 148 11.66 -5.39 -6.15
CA LYS A 148 12.05 -4.09 -6.70
C LYS A 148 12.44 -3.08 -5.62
N PHE A 149 11.82 -3.15 -4.44
CA PHE A 149 12.15 -2.30 -3.29
C PHE A 149 13.31 -2.82 -2.44
N GLY A 150 13.87 -3.97 -2.79
CA GLY A 150 15.04 -4.54 -2.11
C GLY A 150 14.73 -5.63 -1.09
N PHE A 151 13.48 -6.08 -0.99
CA PHE A 151 13.16 -7.24 -0.17
C PHE A 151 13.76 -8.52 -0.77
N GLY A 152 14.33 -9.35 0.07
CA GLY A 152 14.79 -10.69 -0.28
C GLY A 152 13.99 -11.74 0.44
N TYR A 153 13.98 -12.98 -0.09
CA TYR A 153 13.36 -14.11 0.59
C TYR A 153 14.13 -14.44 1.86
N CYS A 154 13.43 -14.80 2.93
CA CYS A 154 14.02 -15.05 4.24
C CYS A 154 13.44 -16.29 4.91
N GLU A 155 14.10 -16.74 5.97
CA GLU A 155 13.61 -17.78 6.88
C GLU A 155 12.38 -17.28 7.67
N PRO A 156 11.58 -18.19 8.23
CA PRO A 156 10.44 -17.82 9.07
C PRO A 156 10.81 -16.87 10.20
N PHE A 157 9.97 -15.88 10.40
CA PHE A 157 10.06 -14.88 11.47
C PHE A 157 8.77 -14.90 12.30
N ALA A 158 8.77 -14.30 13.49
CA ALA A 158 7.64 -14.30 14.42
C ALA A 158 7.09 -15.74 14.61
N ASP A 159 5.80 -15.92 14.46
CA ASP A 159 5.13 -17.23 14.62
C ASP A 159 4.97 -17.98 13.29
N TYR A 160 5.53 -17.48 12.19
CA TYR A 160 5.46 -18.17 10.91
C TYR A 160 6.29 -19.45 10.89
N VAL A 161 5.79 -20.43 10.16
CA VAL A 161 6.48 -21.69 9.88
C VAL A 161 6.63 -21.85 8.37
N LEU A 162 7.50 -22.75 7.93
CA LEU A 162 7.62 -23.08 6.51
C LEU A 162 6.30 -23.62 5.98
N ASP A 163 5.79 -23.02 4.91
CA ASP A 163 4.55 -23.36 4.26
C ASP A 163 4.75 -23.22 2.72
N PRO A 164 4.44 -24.26 1.91
CA PRO A 164 4.60 -24.16 0.46
C PRO A 164 3.70 -23.11 -0.20
N HIS A 165 2.63 -22.67 0.46
CA HIS A 165 1.72 -21.63 -0.01
C HIS A 165 2.10 -20.23 0.43
N SER A 166 3.15 -20.08 1.25
CA SER A 166 3.65 -18.80 1.74
C SER A 166 5.08 -18.52 1.27
N GLN A 167 5.34 -17.25 0.99
CA GLN A 167 6.67 -16.71 0.77
C GLN A 167 6.95 -15.65 1.83
N LEU A 168 8.08 -15.78 2.50
CA LEU A 168 8.52 -14.84 3.53
C LEU A 168 9.65 -13.98 2.97
N MET A 169 9.53 -12.68 3.13
CA MET A 169 10.48 -11.72 2.61
C MET A 169 10.84 -10.68 3.66
N SER A 170 12.06 -10.16 3.61
CA SER A 170 12.51 -9.10 4.52
C SER A 170 13.48 -8.13 3.84
N ILE A 171 13.58 -6.95 4.43
CA ILE A 171 14.56 -5.92 4.07
C ILE A 171 15.22 -5.39 5.35
N GLU A 172 16.55 -5.27 5.32
CA GLU A 172 17.32 -4.57 6.36
C GLU A 172 17.37 -3.08 6.04
N LEU A 173 17.00 -2.25 7.02
CA LEU A 173 17.04 -0.79 6.91
C LEU A 173 18.36 -0.26 7.44
N ARG A 174 18.96 0.69 6.71
CA ARG A 174 20.25 1.32 7.05
C ARG A 174 20.07 2.65 7.78
#